data_19524b3b99d15bccf5ec6a2027eefb2c
#
_entry.id   19524b3b99d15bccf5ec6a2027eefb2c
#
_cell.length_a   1.000
_cell.length_b   1.000
_cell.length_c   1.000
_cell.angle_alpha   90.00
_cell.angle_beta   90.00
_cell.angle_gamma   90.00
#
_symmetry.space_group_name_H-M   'P 1'
#
loop_
_entity.id
_entity.type
_entity.pdbx_description
1 polymer ?
#
loop_
_entity_poly.entity_id
_entity_poly.type
_entity_poly.pdbx_seq_one_letter_code
_entity_poly.pdbx_strand_id
1 'polypeptide(L)'
;LDGFDFKELERRIFRDGAYDSHLPAIRKKIEHHNVGYAAKDYLSSQKLSSVPIKFTLPGPLTIMDTTADCYYEDRPKLNKDLADTINKEILKLVDVGCRYIQVDEPLFARQVDDASSFGMEGIERCFHQVPKEVTKVIHMCCGYPDHLDDEDYKKADPNSYHQLASEVDELNIDQVSIEDAHCHNNLELLEKFEKKSVIFGAIAIASSRIETEDEIINR
;
A
#
# COMPACT_ATOMS: atom_id res chain seq x y z
N LEU A 1 1.06 -8.89 15.97
CA LEU A 1 -0.39 -8.66 15.97
C LEU A 1 -1.08 -9.87 16.57
N ASP A 2 -1.94 -9.64 17.57
CA ASP A 2 -2.82 -10.67 18.06
C ASP A 2 -4.00 -10.85 17.10
N GLY A 3 -4.60 -12.04 17.08
CA GLY A 3 -5.66 -12.38 16.14
C GLY A 3 -5.20 -13.19 14.93
N PHE A 4 -3.91 -13.08 14.53
CA PHE A 4 -3.35 -13.85 13.43
C PHE A 4 -2.83 -15.20 13.89
N ASP A 5 -3.10 -16.24 13.11
CA ASP A 5 -2.54 -17.57 13.22
C ASP A 5 -1.61 -17.84 12.03
N PHE A 6 -0.31 -17.97 12.31
CA PHE A 6 0.74 -18.28 11.32
C PHE A 6 1.09 -19.78 11.29
N LYS A 7 0.42 -20.61 12.09
CA LYS A 7 0.69 -22.05 12.18
C LYS A 7 -0.32 -22.87 11.39
N GLU A 8 -1.60 -22.56 11.56
CA GLU A 8 -2.68 -23.18 10.82
C GLU A 8 -3.09 -22.27 9.66
N LEU A 9 -2.43 -22.49 8.51
CA LEU A 9 -2.64 -21.69 7.32
C LEU A 9 -3.89 -22.13 6.58
N GLU A 10 -4.58 -21.18 5.96
CA GLU A 10 -5.74 -21.43 5.09
C GLU A 10 -5.36 -21.38 3.62
N ARG A 11 -5.79 -22.36 2.85
CA ARG A 11 -5.61 -22.39 1.40
C ARG A 11 -6.52 -21.32 0.76
N ARG A 12 -5.94 -20.49 -0.07
CA ARG A 12 -6.68 -19.49 -0.83
C ARG A 12 -6.21 -19.44 -2.29
N ILE A 13 -7.18 -19.31 -3.20
CA ILE A 13 -6.94 -19.15 -4.62
C ILE A 13 -7.16 -17.67 -4.96
N PHE A 14 -6.18 -17.06 -5.62
CA PHE A 14 -6.21 -15.64 -6.00
C PHE A 14 -6.21 -15.47 -7.50
N ARG A 15 -6.60 -14.26 -7.95
CA ARG A 15 -6.52 -13.81 -9.32
C ARG A 15 -7.11 -14.82 -10.30
N ASP A 16 -8.36 -15.26 -10.03
CA ASP A 16 -9.10 -16.19 -10.89
C ASP A 16 -8.35 -17.52 -11.16
N GLY A 17 -7.63 -18.01 -10.16
CA GLY A 17 -6.90 -19.28 -10.25
C GLY A 17 -5.41 -19.16 -10.62
N ALA A 18 -4.89 -17.96 -10.84
CA ALA A 18 -3.48 -17.76 -11.18
C ALA A 18 -2.53 -18.10 -10.02
N TYR A 19 -2.99 -17.93 -8.77
CA TYR A 19 -2.18 -18.22 -7.58
C TYR A 19 -2.97 -19.07 -6.58
N ASP A 20 -2.32 -20.13 -6.11
CA ASP A 20 -2.78 -21.01 -5.04
C ASP A 20 -1.77 -20.91 -3.89
N SER A 21 -2.18 -20.41 -2.76
CA SER A 21 -1.28 -20.19 -1.63
C SER A 21 -1.94 -20.52 -0.30
N HIS A 22 -1.10 -20.79 0.70
CA HIS A 22 -1.51 -20.99 2.08
C HIS A 22 -1.20 -19.73 2.88
N LEU A 23 -2.25 -19.08 3.37
CA LEU A 23 -2.18 -17.78 4.03
C LEU A 23 -2.34 -17.89 5.54
N PRO A 24 -1.72 -16.98 6.32
CA PRO A 24 -2.05 -16.78 7.72
C PRO A 24 -3.55 -16.49 7.88
N ALA A 25 -4.16 -17.03 8.93
CA ALA A 25 -5.58 -16.87 9.20
C ALA A 25 -5.83 -15.86 10.33
N ILE A 26 -6.86 -15.03 10.17
CA ILE A 26 -7.38 -14.18 11.24
C ILE A 26 -8.46 -14.97 11.94
N ARG A 27 -8.19 -15.42 13.17
CA ARG A 27 -9.09 -16.29 13.96
C ARG A 27 -9.65 -15.63 15.22
N LYS A 28 -9.25 -14.40 15.50
CA LYS A 28 -9.71 -13.60 16.63
C LYS A 28 -9.72 -12.13 16.25
N LYS A 29 -10.34 -11.31 17.12
CA LYS A 29 -10.24 -9.85 17.00
C LYS A 29 -8.77 -9.42 16.90
N ILE A 30 -8.48 -8.54 15.96
CA ILE A 30 -7.15 -7.96 15.80
C ILE A 30 -6.88 -6.97 16.92
N GLU A 31 -5.78 -7.18 17.64
CA GLU A 31 -5.29 -6.28 18.68
C GLU A 31 -3.76 -6.12 18.54
N HIS A 32 -3.25 -5.01 19.01
CA HIS A 32 -1.82 -4.72 18.96
C HIS A 32 -1.32 -4.21 20.31
N HIS A 33 -0.67 -5.10 21.06
CA HIS A 33 -0.17 -4.81 22.40
C HIS A 33 1.34 -4.45 22.41
N ASN A 34 2.14 -5.01 21.48
CA ASN A 34 3.58 -4.75 21.36
C ASN A 34 3.90 -3.76 20.26
N VAL A 35 3.38 -2.54 20.39
CA VAL A 35 3.60 -1.45 19.40
C VAL A 35 5.06 -1.02 19.39
N GLY A 36 5.60 -0.72 18.19
CA GLY A 36 6.90 -0.09 18.01
C GLY A 36 7.96 -0.98 17.35
N TYR A 37 7.58 -2.08 16.67
CA TYR A 37 8.52 -2.84 15.84
C TYR A 37 9.02 -2.00 14.67
N ALA A 38 8.11 -1.28 14.00
CA ALA A 38 8.44 -0.37 12.90
C ALA A 38 9.39 0.75 13.33
N ALA A 39 9.18 1.31 14.54
CA ALA A 39 10.05 2.32 15.10
C ALA A 39 11.49 1.80 15.34
N LYS A 40 11.67 0.55 15.77
CA LYS A 40 12.99 -0.08 15.93
C LYS A 40 13.71 -0.25 14.59
N ASP A 41 12.99 -0.72 13.57
CA ASP A 41 13.53 -0.92 12.24
C ASP A 41 13.92 0.42 11.60
N TYR A 42 13.05 1.44 11.73
CA TYR A 42 13.36 2.80 11.30
C TYR A 42 14.63 3.33 11.96
N LEU A 43 14.74 3.27 13.29
CA LEU A 43 15.92 3.77 14.02
C LEU A 43 17.20 3.05 13.60
N SER A 44 17.13 1.74 13.35
CA SER A 44 18.26 0.95 12.88
C SER A 44 18.71 1.37 11.48
N SER A 45 17.76 1.59 10.56
CA SER A 45 18.02 2.01 9.20
C SER A 45 18.50 3.47 9.14
N GLN A 46 17.87 4.38 9.90
CA GLN A 46 18.25 5.81 9.92
C GLN A 46 19.67 6.04 10.42
N LYS A 47 20.19 5.18 11.31
CA LYS A 47 21.61 5.25 11.74
C LYS A 47 22.60 5.00 10.61
N LEU A 48 22.20 4.30 9.57
CA LEU A 48 23.03 3.95 8.42
C LEU A 48 22.88 4.95 7.24
N SER A 49 21.98 5.92 7.37
CA SER A 49 21.70 6.91 6.33
C SER A 49 22.01 8.33 6.82
N SER A 50 22.65 9.12 5.96
CA SER A 50 22.88 10.55 6.17
C SER A 50 21.70 11.43 5.72
N VAL A 51 20.72 10.84 5.06
CA VAL A 51 19.49 11.51 4.61
C VAL A 51 18.28 10.90 5.30
N PRO A 52 17.15 11.63 5.39
CA PRO A 52 15.92 11.09 5.94
C PRO A 52 15.46 9.84 5.18
N ILE A 53 15.00 8.83 5.91
CA ILE A 53 14.41 7.61 5.35
C ILE A 53 12.89 7.73 5.33
N LYS A 54 12.27 7.37 4.22
CA LYS A 54 10.84 7.10 4.12
C LYS A 54 10.57 5.67 4.57
N PHE A 55 9.71 5.50 5.59
CA PHE A 55 9.32 4.18 6.08
C PHE A 55 8.01 3.75 5.43
N THR A 56 7.93 2.49 5.00
CA THR A 56 6.74 1.93 4.35
C THR A 56 6.10 0.84 5.20
N LEU A 57 4.77 0.81 5.18
CA LEU A 57 3.94 -0.18 5.85
C LEU A 57 2.87 -0.69 4.88
N PRO A 58 2.52 -1.99 4.91
CA PRO A 58 1.39 -2.47 4.13
C PRO A 58 0.09 -1.85 4.63
N GLY A 59 -0.81 -1.51 3.71
CA GLY A 59 -2.11 -0.97 4.04
C GLY A 59 -3.13 -2.02 4.47
N PRO A 60 -4.26 -1.60 5.05
CA PRO A 60 -5.29 -2.51 5.58
C PRO A 60 -5.84 -3.45 4.51
N LEU A 61 -6.21 -2.95 3.32
CA LEU A 61 -6.77 -3.76 2.25
C LEU A 61 -5.76 -4.79 1.73
N THR A 62 -4.48 -4.40 1.65
CA THR A 62 -3.37 -5.30 1.28
C THR A 62 -3.20 -6.42 2.30
N ILE A 63 -3.27 -6.12 3.60
CA ILE A 63 -3.20 -7.15 4.66
C ILE A 63 -4.40 -8.08 4.57
N MET A 64 -5.61 -7.56 4.34
CA MET A 64 -6.82 -8.36 4.17
C MET A 64 -6.71 -9.35 3.02
N ASP A 65 -6.10 -8.95 1.90
CA ASP A 65 -5.95 -9.82 0.74
C ASP A 65 -4.88 -10.91 0.93
N THR A 66 -3.85 -10.62 1.72
CA THR A 66 -2.76 -11.55 2.03
C THR A 66 -3.01 -12.41 3.26
N THR A 67 -4.23 -12.40 3.82
CA THR A 67 -4.65 -13.21 4.96
C THR A 67 -6.03 -13.83 4.72
N ALA A 68 -6.34 -14.89 5.45
CA ALA A 68 -7.68 -15.51 5.42
C ALA A 68 -8.50 -15.00 6.61
N ASP A 69 -9.60 -14.31 6.34
CA ASP A 69 -10.55 -13.93 7.40
C ASP A 69 -11.42 -15.13 7.80
N CYS A 70 -11.18 -15.63 9.01
CA CYS A 70 -11.95 -16.71 9.65
C CYS A 70 -12.69 -16.23 10.90
N TYR A 71 -12.80 -14.91 11.11
CA TYR A 71 -13.38 -14.36 12.34
C TYR A 71 -14.36 -13.21 12.12
N TYR A 72 -14.01 -12.25 11.26
CA TYR A 72 -14.82 -11.02 11.12
C TYR A 72 -16.06 -11.22 10.26
N GLU A 73 -15.91 -11.91 9.13
CA GLU A 73 -16.94 -12.06 8.09
C GLU A 73 -17.58 -10.70 7.69
N ASP A 74 -16.83 -9.61 7.90
CA ASP A 74 -17.22 -8.22 7.72
C ASP A 74 -15.98 -7.44 7.26
N ARG A 75 -15.83 -7.28 5.96
CA ARG A 75 -14.64 -6.64 5.34
C ARG A 75 -14.43 -5.19 5.81
N PRO A 76 -15.45 -4.31 5.85
CA PRO A 76 -15.30 -2.95 6.39
C PRO A 76 -14.80 -2.92 7.84
N LYS A 77 -15.33 -3.80 8.70
CA LYS A 77 -14.92 -3.88 10.10
C LYS A 77 -13.48 -4.38 10.25
N LEU A 78 -13.10 -5.39 9.48
CA LEU A 78 -11.72 -5.89 9.45
C LEU A 78 -10.76 -4.80 8.99
N ASN A 79 -11.09 -4.10 7.91
CA ASN A 79 -10.29 -2.98 7.40
C ASN A 79 -10.07 -1.90 8.46
N LYS A 80 -11.12 -1.54 9.19
CA LYS A 80 -11.06 -0.57 10.29
C LYS A 80 -10.13 -1.00 11.41
N ASP A 81 -10.27 -2.23 11.92
CA ASP A 81 -9.45 -2.74 13.02
C ASP A 81 -7.97 -2.87 12.60
N LEU A 82 -7.69 -3.23 11.35
CA LEU A 82 -6.35 -3.23 10.77
C LEU A 82 -5.78 -1.81 10.68
N ALA A 83 -6.54 -0.86 10.16
CA ALA A 83 -6.13 0.54 10.04
C ALA A 83 -5.79 1.15 11.40
N ASP A 84 -6.61 0.92 12.43
CA ASP A 84 -6.36 1.38 13.80
C ASP A 84 -5.09 0.76 14.40
N THR A 85 -4.76 -0.44 13.98
CA THR A 85 -3.55 -1.15 14.39
C THR A 85 -2.30 -0.57 13.71
N ILE A 86 -2.38 -0.30 12.40
CA ILE A 86 -1.32 0.36 11.61
C ILE A 86 -1.09 1.78 12.16
N ASN A 87 -2.14 2.52 12.47
CA ASN A 87 -2.03 3.85 13.06
C ASN A 87 -1.17 3.86 14.33
N LYS A 88 -1.30 2.86 15.20
CA LYS A 88 -0.46 2.76 16.42
C LYS A 88 1.03 2.66 16.08
N GLU A 89 1.41 1.89 15.05
CA GLU A 89 2.81 1.80 14.58
C GLU A 89 3.26 3.12 13.93
N ILE A 90 2.39 3.77 13.14
CA ILE A 90 2.67 5.07 12.52
C ILE A 90 2.94 6.12 13.60
N LEU A 91 2.12 6.20 14.64
CA LEU A 91 2.35 7.15 15.74
C LEU A 91 3.67 6.87 16.46
N LYS A 92 4.08 5.60 16.62
CA LYS A 92 5.39 5.26 17.18
C LYS A 92 6.55 5.62 16.26
N LEU A 93 6.39 5.52 14.94
CA LEU A 93 7.37 6.04 13.97
C LEU A 93 7.52 7.56 14.09
N VAL A 94 6.42 8.29 14.25
CA VAL A 94 6.41 9.75 14.47
C VAL A 94 7.14 10.10 15.77
N ASP A 95 6.85 9.40 16.87
CA ASP A 95 7.48 9.61 18.19
C ASP A 95 9.03 9.51 18.14
N VAL A 96 9.56 8.61 17.29
CA VAL A 96 11.03 8.43 17.13
C VAL A 96 11.62 9.29 16.02
N GLY A 97 10.85 10.21 15.44
CA GLY A 97 11.33 11.21 14.50
C GLY A 97 11.22 10.86 13.02
N CYS A 98 10.50 9.80 12.63
CA CYS A 98 10.20 9.54 11.23
C CYS A 98 9.32 10.65 10.67
N ARG A 99 9.71 11.23 9.51
CA ARG A 99 9.02 12.36 8.87
C ARG A 99 8.41 12.02 7.51
N TYR A 100 8.67 10.85 6.97
CA TYR A 100 8.15 10.38 5.70
C TYR A 100 7.60 8.97 5.90
N ILE A 101 6.28 8.80 5.80
CA ILE A 101 5.61 7.52 6.05
C ILE A 101 4.70 7.20 4.87
N GLN A 102 4.88 6.01 4.32
CA GLN A 102 4.09 5.51 3.20
C GLN A 102 3.26 4.31 3.63
N VAL A 103 2.00 4.28 3.22
CA VAL A 103 1.12 3.12 3.31
C VAL A 103 0.95 2.54 1.92
N ASP A 104 1.29 1.27 1.76
CA ASP A 104 1.25 0.57 0.47
C ASP A 104 -0.09 -0.14 0.27
N GLU A 105 -0.90 0.37 -0.67
CA GLU A 105 -2.19 -0.18 -1.07
C GLU A 105 -2.25 -0.56 -2.55
N PRO A 106 -1.43 -1.53 -2.99
CA PRO A 106 -1.49 -2.02 -4.37
C PRO A 106 -2.86 -2.60 -4.74
N LEU A 107 -3.66 -2.99 -3.76
CA LEU A 107 -4.98 -3.57 -3.95
C LEU A 107 -6.03 -2.54 -4.39
N PHE A 108 -5.81 -1.25 -4.17
CA PHE A 108 -6.72 -0.21 -4.62
C PHE A 108 -6.99 -0.30 -6.13
N ALA A 109 -5.93 -0.45 -6.92
CA ALA A 109 -6.07 -0.59 -8.37
C ALA A 109 -6.74 -1.90 -8.83
N ARG A 110 -6.82 -2.93 -7.97
CA ARG A 110 -7.41 -4.24 -8.29
C ARG A 110 -8.79 -4.44 -7.70
N GLN A 111 -9.12 -3.73 -6.64
CA GLN A 111 -10.35 -3.83 -5.87
C GLN A 111 -10.95 -2.43 -5.69
N VAL A 112 -11.27 -1.78 -6.83
CA VAL A 112 -11.74 -0.39 -6.88
C VAL A 112 -12.99 -0.19 -6.02
N ASP A 113 -13.94 -1.13 -6.06
CA ASP A 113 -15.18 -1.06 -5.28
C ASP A 113 -14.91 -1.08 -3.77
N ASP A 114 -14.01 -1.95 -3.31
CA ASP A 114 -13.62 -2.01 -1.90
C ASP A 114 -12.80 -0.76 -1.50
N ALA A 115 -11.92 -0.28 -2.38
CA ALA A 115 -11.16 0.93 -2.17
C ALA A 115 -12.10 2.13 -1.93
N SER A 116 -13.10 2.34 -2.80
CA SER A 116 -14.08 3.42 -2.68
C SER A 116 -15.05 3.23 -1.52
N SER A 117 -15.49 1.99 -1.24
CA SER A 117 -16.51 1.77 -0.20
C SER A 117 -16.01 1.88 1.22
N PHE A 118 -14.77 1.42 1.51
CA PHE A 118 -14.19 1.45 2.87
C PHE A 118 -12.66 1.60 2.91
N GLY A 119 -11.95 1.38 1.78
CA GLY A 119 -10.48 1.46 1.73
C GLY A 119 -9.96 2.87 2.00
N MET A 120 -10.62 3.91 1.46
CA MET A 120 -10.28 5.32 1.70
C MET A 120 -10.40 5.68 3.19
N GLU A 121 -11.48 5.25 3.87
CA GLU A 121 -11.59 5.41 5.33
C GLU A 121 -10.44 4.71 6.06
N GLY A 122 -10.01 3.53 5.59
CA GLY A 122 -8.86 2.81 6.14
C GLY A 122 -7.58 3.65 6.11
N ILE A 123 -7.30 4.34 5.00
CA ILE A 123 -6.14 5.22 4.87
C ILE A 123 -6.24 6.43 5.82
N GLU A 124 -7.39 7.10 5.89
CA GLU A 124 -7.62 8.20 6.83
C GLU A 124 -7.36 7.76 8.28
N ARG A 125 -7.79 6.55 8.64
CA ARG A 125 -7.57 5.98 9.97
C ARG A 125 -6.10 5.65 10.22
N CYS A 126 -5.37 5.13 9.24
CA CYS A 126 -3.93 4.88 9.35
C CYS A 126 -3.17 6.16 9.73
N PHE A 127 -3.57 7.30 9.18
CA PHE A 127 -2.93 8.60 9.43
C PHE A 127 -3.65 9.47 10.49
N HIS A 128 -4.59 8.89 11.23
CA HIS A 128 -5.29 9.63 12.30
C HIS A 128 -4.31 10.18 13.34
N GLN A 129 -4.47 11.47 13.70
CA GLN A 129 -3.61 12.20 14.64
C GLN A 129 -2.11 12.29 14.23
N VAL A 130 -1.75 11.94 13.02
CA VAL A 130 -0.39 12.18 12.51
C VAL A 130 -0.18 13.69 12.31
N PRO A 131 0.90 14.27 12.89
CA PRO A 131 1.17 15.70 12.77
C PRO A 131 1.40 16.16 11.33
N LYS A 132 1.12 17.45 11.06
CA LYS A 132 1.22 18.04 9.72
C LYS A 132 2.66 18.09 9.16
N GLU A 133 3.66 18.09 10.02
CA GLU A 133 5.08 18.05 9.65
C GLU A 133 5.57 16.69 9.17
N VAL A 134 4.72 15.67 9.22
CA VAL A 134 5.00 14.32 8.68
C VAL A 134 4.38 14.21 7.30
N THR A 135 5.20 13.94 6.30
CA THR A 135 4.74 13.66 4.93
C THR A 135 4.09 12.30 4.87
N LYS A 136 2.80 12.28 4.58
CA LYS A 136 1.95 11.09 4.46
C LYS A 136 1.82 10.70 3.00
N VAL A 137 2.15 9.46 2.68
CA VAL A 137 2.16 8.94 1.30
C VAL A 137 1.29 7.69 1.21
N ILE A 138 0.51 7.59 0.14
CA ILE A 138 -0.09 6.32 -0.28
C ILE A 138 0.63 5.83 -1.54
N HIS A 139 0.86 4.51 -1.64
CA HIS A 139 1.35 3.89 -2.86
C HIS A 139 0.29 2.98 -3.47
N MET A 140 0.02 3.17 -4.76
CA MET A 140 -0.83 2.32 -5.57
C MET A 140 -0.01 1.78 -6.74
N CYS A 141 -0.14 0.49 -7.04
CA CYS A 141 0.52 -0.11 -8.20
C CYS A 141 -0.38 -1.09 -8.96
N CYS A 142 -0.02 -1.38 -10.20
CA CYS A 142 -0.75 -2.33 -11.05
C CYS A 142 -0.48 -3.81 -10.71
N GLY A 143 0.48 -4.08 -9.83
CA GLY A 143 0.98 -5.41 -9.46
C GLY A 143 2.27 -5.78 -10.18
N TYR A 144 2.95 -6.80 -9.64
CA TYR A 144 4.22 -7.29 -10.15
C TYR A 144 4.09 -8.73 -10.66
N PRO A 145 4.97 -9.15 -11.61
CA PRO A 145 5.10 -10.54 -12.02
C PRO A 145 5.80 -11.38 -10.94
N ASP A 146 5.70 -12.71 -11.04
CA ASP A 146 6.39 -13.64 -10.15
C ASP A 146 7.88 -13.75 -10.47
N HIS A 147 8.26 -13.48 -11.72
CA HIS A 147 9.61 -13.57 -12.21
C HIS A 147 10.01 -12.29 -12.92
N LEU A 148 11.31 -11.96 -12.86
CA LEU A 148 11.89 -10.87 -13.61
C LEU A 148 11.69 -11.13 -15.13
N ASP A 149 11.38 -10.09 -15.88
CA ASP A 149 11.11 -10.14 -17.33
C ASP A 149 9.86 -10.94 -17.77
N ASP A 150 8.95 -11.23 -16.83
CA ASP A 150 7.64 -11.78 -17.18
C ASP A 150 6.70 -10.62 -17.57
N GLU A 151 6.31 -10.59 -18.85
CA GLU A 151 5.42 -9.54 -19.39
C GLU A 151 3.94 -9.95 -19.37
N ASP A 152 3.66 -11.25 -19.27
CA ASP A 152 2.30 -11.82 -19.39
C ASP A 152 1.51 -11.88 -18.07
N TYR A 153 2.01 -11.30 -16.99
CA TYR A 153 1.29 -11.31 -15.72
C TYR A 153 0.05 -10.43 -15.72
N LYS A 154 -0.96 -10.82 -14.95
CA LYS A 154 -2.22 -10.10 -14.84
C LYS A 154 -2.04 -8.77 -14.09
N LYS A 155 -2.08 -7.68 -14.81
CA LYS A 155 -2.05 -6.31 -14.26
C LYS A 155 -3.45 -5.87 -13.82
N ALA A 156 -3.51 -4.83 -12.98
CA ALA A 156 -4.77 -4.12 -12.72
C ALA A 156 -5.28 -3.44 -14.00
N ASP A 157 -6.57 -3.11 -14.02
CA ASP A 157 -7.14 -2.30 -15.10
C ASP A 157 -6.47 -0.92 -15.08
N PRO A 158 -5.85 -0.46 -16.18
CA PRO A 158 -5.24 0.87 -16.25
C PRO A 158 -6.20 2.01 -15.89
N ASN A 159 -7.51 1.83 -16.12
CA ASN A 159 -8.52 2.81 -15.78
C ASN A 159 -8.81 2.92 -14.27
N SER A 160 -8.33 1.98 -13.46
CA SER A 160 -8.53 2.00 -11.99
C SER A 160 -7.98 3.27 -11.34
N TYR A 161 -6.80 3.73 -11.77
CA TYR A 161 -6.24 4.98 -11.26
C TYR A 161 -7.13 6.19 -11.56
N HIS A 162 -7.67 6.26 -12.80
CA HIS A 162 -8.58 7.33 -13.20
C HIS A 162 -9.90 7.33 -12.41
N GLN A 163 -10.39 6.15 -12.02
CA GLN A 163 -11.61 6.01 -11.21
C GLN A 163 -11.38 6.49 -9.79
N LEU A 164 -10.23 6.17 -9.20
CA LEU A 164 -9.92 6.47 -7.80
C LEU A 164 -9.28 7.85 -7.58
N ALA A 165 -8.73 8.49 -8.63
CA ALA A 165 -7.92 9.69 -8.50
C ALA A 165 -8.61 10.80 -7.69
N SER A 166 -9.89 11.09 -7.97
CA SER A 166 -10.61 12.15 -7.26
C SER A 166 -10.82 11.84 -5.77
N GLU A 167 -11.10 10.57 -5.42
CA GLU A 167 -11.25 10.18 -4.02
C GLU A 167 -9.91 10.22 -3.28
N VAL A 168 -8.84 9.77 -3.93
CA VAL A 168 -7.47 9.83 -3.39
C VAL A 168 -7.02 11.28 -3.22
N ASP A 169 -7.39 12.19 -4.13
CA ASP A 169 -7.05 13.61 -4.04
C ASP A 169 -7.74 14.32 -2.86
N GLU A 170 -8.86 13.78 -2.37
CA GLU A 170 -9.56 14.30 -1.18
C GLU A 170 -9.01 13.77 0.15
N LEU A 171 -8.24 12.67 0.18
CA LEU A 171 -7.68 12.11 1.41
C LEU A 171 -6.77 13.11 2.15
N ASN A 172 -6.68 13.00 3.46
CA ASN A 172 -5.74 13.79 4.28
C ASN A 172 -4.31 13.23 4.22
N ILE A 173 -3.76 13.12 3.03
CA ILE A 173 -2.39 12.74 2.72
C ILE A 173 -1.71 13.85 1.92
N ASP A 174 -0.39 13.77 1.73
CA ASP A 174 0.39 14.79 1.03
C ASP A 174 0.81 14.35 -0.37
N GLN A 175 1.09 13.05 -0.54
CA GLN A 175 1.63 12.50 -1.78
C GLN A 175 0.94 11.20 -2.16
N VAL A 176 0.80 10.97 -3.46
CA VAL A 176 0.40 9.68 -4.04
C VAL A 176 1.52 9.15 -4.93
N SER A 177 1.92 7.90 -4.69
CA SER A 177 2.89 7.19 -5.51
C SER A 177 2.15 6.22 -6.43
N ILE A 178 2.30 6.38 -7.73
CA ILE A 178 1.67 5.55 -8.75
C ILE A 178 2.73 4.90 -9.64
N GLU A 179 2.51 3.67 -10.00
CA GLU A 179 3.34 2.95 -10.95
C GLU A 179 2.87 3.26 -12.38
N ASP A 180 3.80 3.48 -13.30
CA ASP A 180 3.51 3.76 -14.70
C ASP A 180 4.32 2.88 -15.68
N ALA A 181 5.56 2.58 -15.36
CA ALA A 181 6.48 1.94 -16.29
C ALA A 181 6.04 0.56 -16.79
N HIS A 182 5.30 -0.20 -15.97
CA HIS A 182 4.76 -1.52 -16.34
C HIS A 182 3.34 -1.45 -16.91
N CYS A 183 2.62 -0.36 -16.64
CA CYS A 183 1.24 -0.17 -17.09
C CYS A 183 1.03 1.32 -17.39
N HIS A 184 1.41 1.74 -18.60
CA HIS A 184 1.38 3.16 -18.99
C HIS A 184 0.03 3.80 -18.82
N ASN A 185 -0.01 4.88 -18.06
CA ASN A 185 -1.18 5.71 -17.87
C ASN A 185 -1.18 6.85 -18.90
N ASN A 186 -2.35 7.35 -19.24
CA ASN A 186 -2.45 8.63 -19.91
C ASN A 186 -2.06 9.75 -18.91
N LEU A 187 -1.23 10.71 -19.35
CA LEU A 187 -0.79 11.84 -18.53
C LEU A 187 -1.96 12.72 -18.03
N GLU A 188 -3.14 12.64 -18.64
CA GLU A 188 -4.39 13.23 -18.11
C GLU A 188 -4.70 12.76 -16.68
N LEU A 189 -4.17 11.60 -16.26
CA LEU A 189 -4.27 11.13 -14.89
C LEU A 189 -3.65 12.13 -13.91
N LEU A 190 -2.52 12.76 -14.27
CA LEU A 190 -1.82 13.70 -13.40
C LEU A 190 -2.64 14.97 -13.16
N GLU A 191 -3.47 15.38 -14.14
CA GLU A 191 -4.35 16.55 -14.04
C GLU A 191 -5.50 16.34 -13.03
N LYS A 192 -5.76 15.10 -12.63
CA LYS A 192 -6.78 14.78 -11.61
C LYS A 192 -6.33 14.98 -10.17
N PHE A 193 -5.03 15.18 -9.95
CA PHE A 193 -4.45 15.42 -8.63
C PHE A 193 -4.17 16.93 -8.49
N GLU A 194 -5.10 17.66 -7.87
CA GLU A 194 -4.97 19.10 -7.63
C GLU A 194 -4.33 19.40 -6.28
N LYS A 195 -4.52 18.52 -5.29
CA LYS A 195 -4.14 18.70 -3.89
C LYS A 195 -2.92 17.88 -3.49
N LYS A 196 -2.50 16.91 -4.31
CA LYS A 196 -1.43 15.98 -3.98
C LYS A 196 -0.22 16.14 -4.89
N SER A 197 0.96 15.91 -4.33
CA SER A 197 2.15 15.69 -5.15
C SER A 197 2.15 14.25 -5.64
N VAL A 198 2.35 14.05 -6.95
CA VAL A 198 2.42 12.72 -7.54
C VAL A 198 3.88 12.27 -7.64
N ILE A 199 4.16 11.08 -7.09
CA ILE A 199 5.43 10.37 -7.31
C ILE A 199 5.18 9.37 -8.44
N PHE A 200 5.73 9.68 -9.62
CA PHE A 200 5.48 8.94 -10.84
C PHE A 200 6.55 7.88 -11.08
N GLY A 201 6.16 6.62 -11.11
CA GLY A 201 7.05 5.46 -11.26
C GLY A 201 7.44 5.20 -12.72
N ALA A 202 8.41 5.96 -13.23
CA ALA A 202 8.81 5.93 -14.63
C ALA A 202 9.86 4.84 -15.00
N ILE A 203 10.29 4.01 -14.02
CA ILE A 203 11.30 2.98 -14.22
C ILE A 203 10.69 1.59 -14.00
N ALA A 204 10.86 0.69 -14.98
CA ALA A 204 10.32 -0.67 -14.95
C ALA A 204 11.21 -1.61 -14.12
N ILE A 205 10.97 -1.68 -12.82
CA ILE A 205 11.81 -2.46 -11.88
C ILE A 205 11.67 -3.98 -12.03
N ALA A 206 10.64 -4.49 -12.70
CA ALA A 206 10.48 -5.92 -12.99
C ALA A 206 11.09 -6.32 -14.35
N SER A 207 11.81 -5.41 -15.00
CA SER A 207 12.58 -5.69 -16.21
C SER A 207 14.09 -5.66 -15.92
N SER A 208 14.83 -6.66 -16.44
CA SER A 208 16.27 -6.68 -16.36
C SER A 208 16.93 -5.72 -17.37
N ARG A 209 16.17 -5.26 -18.37
CA ARG A 209 16.59 -4.25 -19.32
C ARG A 209 16.70 -2.88 -18.65
N ILE A 210 17.78 -2.18 -18.90
CA ILE A 210 17.96 -0.78 -18.47
C ILE A 210 17.36 0.12 -19.53
N GLU A 211 16.39 0.97 -19.14
CA GLU A 211 15.82 1.98 -20.03
C GLU A 211 16.85 3.06 -20.36
N THR A 212 16.74 3.61 -21.55
CA THR A 212 17.50 4.79 -21.95
C THR A 212 16.90 6.06 -21.36
N GLU A 213 17.70 7.11 -21.26
CA GLU A 213 17.22 8.43 -20.84
C GLU A 213 16.06 8.94 -21.72
N ASP A 214 16.15 8.74 -23.04
CA ASP A 214 15.10 9.14 -23.98
C ASP A 214 13.79 8.38 -23.76
N GLU A 215 13.84 7.10 -23.41
CA GLU A 215 12.63 6.33 -23.08
C GLU A 215 11.94 6.86 -21.83
N ILE A 216 12.71 7.24 -20.81
CA ILE A 216 12.17 7.79 -19.56
C ILE A 216 11.60 9.20 -19.78
N ILE A 217 12.30 10.04 -20.57
CA ILE A 217 11.87 11.42 -20.88
C ILE A 217 10.58 11.45 -21.69
N ASN A 218 10.36 10.47 -22.56
CA ASN A 218 9.21 10.40 -23.47
C ASN A 218 7.99 9.67 -22.85
N ARG A 219 8.06 9.25 -21.61
CA ARG A 219 6.92 8.73 -20.84
C ARG A 219 6.11 9.86 -20.25
#